data_a3965865859a2ab485d62c728f5afcea
#
_entry.id   a3965865859a2ab485d62c728f5afcea
#
_cell.length_a   1.000
_cell.length_b   1.000
_cell.length_c   1.000
_cell.angle_alpha   90.00
_cell.angle_beta   90.00
_cell.angle_gamma   90.00
#
_symmetry.space_group_name_H-M   'P 1'
#
loop_
_entity.id
_entity.type
_entity.pdbx_description
1 polymer ?
#
loop_
_entity_poly.entity_id
_entity_poly.type
_entity_poly.pdbx_seq_one_letter_code
_entity_poly.pdbx_strand_id
1 'polypeptide(L)'
;MKYVLLLLALISAPFASADFSASATLGSDYLFRGISQNQGPAVSGHVGFESNGYHGSVWASQVDYNSEATFEYDLTVGKTFTAGDITLDVSYIDYNYHDEEALDLEEVSVTFGYKAVSLAYFAGLEDATDYMEVGVDLGFAGVSAGTVEDFGWHWQASKTIDVEGVDVTFGYRSFYGDDGVADEKSAVVMLTKSF
;
A
#
# COMPACT_ATOMS: atom_id res chain seq x y z
N MET A 1 16.14 16.90 9.33
CA MET A 1 15.57 17.63 10.48
C MET A 1 14.31 18.47 10.17
N LYS A 2 13.99 18.81 8.92
CA LYS A 2 12.78 19.62 8.59
C LYS A 2 11.47 18.81 8.67
N TYR A 3 11.51 17.50 8.48
CA TYR A 3 10.35 16.61 8.42
C TYR A 3 9.87 16.11 9.78
N VAL A 4 10.72 16.10 10.80
CA VAL A 4 10.37 15.76 12.18
C VAL A 4 9.32 16.72 12.79
N LEU A 5 9.26 17.97 12.31
CA LEU A 5 8.29 18.96 12.77
C LEU A 5 6.88 18.73 12.18
N LEU A 6 6.77 18.12 10.99
CA LEU A 6 5.46 17.77 10.40
C LEU A 6 4.84 16.57 11.14
N LEU A 7 5.65 15.58 11.51
CA LEU A 7 5.21 14.45 12.33
C LEU A 7 4.68 14.89 13.69
N LEU A 8 5.36 15.82 14.37
CA LEU A 8 4.96 16.31 15.69
C LEU A 8 3.64 17.09 15.71
N ALA A 9 3.26 17.72 14.59
CA ALA A 9 1.97 18.41 14.49
C ALA A 9 0.77 17.46 14.33
N LEU A 10 0.99 16.24 13.83
CA LEU A 10 -0.04 15.20 13.70
C LEU A 10 -0.29 14.44 15.02
N ILE A 11 0.70 14.40 15.93
CA ILE A 11 0.63 13.64 17.19
C ILE A 11 -0.20 14.35 18.29
N SER A 12 -0.68 15.56 18.08
CA SER A 12 -1.54 16.26 19.04
C SER A 12 -3.02 15.86 18.99
N ALA A 13 -3.38 14.78 18.25
CA ALA A 13 -4.74 14.27 18.26
C ALA A 13 -5.06 13.59 19.60
N PRO A 14 -6.27 13.78 20.16
CA PRO A 14 -6.67 13.12 21.39
C PRO A 14 -6.86 11.62 21.13
N PHE A 15 -5.92 10.80 21.55
CA PHE A 15 -5.98 9.32 21.46
C PHE A 15 -7.08 8.67 22.30
N ALA A 16 -7.92 9.47 22.98
CA ALA A 16 -8.93 8.99 23.94
C ALA A 16 -10.06 8.15 23.30
N SER A 17 -10.14 8.09 21.96
CA SER A 17 -11.12 7.28 21.21
C SER A 17 -10.50 6.78 19.87
N ALA A 18 -9.32 6.21 19.92
CA ALA A 18 -8.69 5.62 18.75
C ALA A 18 -9.18 4.19 18.55
N ASP A 19 -9.60 3.87 17.34
CA ASP A 19 -9.86 2.51 16.91
C ASP A 19 -8.52 1.89 16.46
N PHE A 20 -8.19 0.73 17.03
CA PHE A 20 -6.99 -0.02 16.68
C PHE A 20 -7.33 -1.19 15.78
N SER A 21 -6.48 -1.48 14.84
CA SER A 21 -6.58 -2.62 13.94
C SER A 21 -5.27 -3.38 13.85
N ALA A 22 -5.38 -4.68 13.66
CA ALA A 22 -4.22 -5.53 13.34
C ALA A 22 -4.64 -6.60 12.35
N SER A 23 -3.73 -7.02 11.48
CA SER A 23 -3.94 -8.16 10.59
C SER A 23 -2.64 -8.89 10.31
N ALA A 24 -2.78 -10.16 9.91
CA ALA A 24 -1.71 -10.98 9.39
C ALA A 24 -2.15 -11.59 8.06
N THR A 25 -1.27 -11.61 7.08
CA THR A 25 -1.53 -12.11 5.72
C THR A 25 -0.47 -13.13 5.32
N LEU A 26 -0.93 -14.25 4.74
CA LEU A 26 -0.11 -15.17 3.99
C LEU A 26 -0.48 -15.05 2.51
N GLY A 27 0.45 -14.58 1.70
CA GLY A 27 0.30 -14.45 0.24
C GLY A 27 1.11 -15.49 -0.52
N SER A 28 0.63 -15.90 -1.69
CA SER A 28 1.44 -16.68 -2.64
C SER A 28 2.55 -15.85 -3.27
N ASP A 29 2.48 -14.53 -3.16
CA ASP A 29 3.46 -13.53 -3.55
C ASP A 29 3.15 -12.21 -2.84
N TYR A 30 4.14 -11.32 -2.68
CA TYR A 30 3.94 -9.93 -2.33
C TYR A 30 4.08 -9.06 -3.58
N LEU A 31 3.06 -8.27 -3.88
CA LEU A 31 3.01 -7.40 -5.05
C LEU A 31 2.97 -5.93 -4.64
N PHE A 32 3.92 -5.16 -5.12
CA PHE A 32 3.92 -3.71 -4.98
C PHE A 32 3.83 -3.06 -6.37
N ARG A 33 2.81 -2.23 -6.61
CA ARG A 33 2.57 -1.53 -7.89
C ARG A 33 2.67 -2.43 -9.13
N GLY A 34 2.16 -3.65 -8.99
CA GLY A 34 2.16 -4.60 -10.09
C GLY A 34 3.43 -5.44 -10.22
N ILE A 35 4.42 -5.32 -9.37
CA ILE A 35 5.72 -6.01 -9.43
C ILE A 35 5.86 -6.94 -8.21
N SER A 36 6.39 -8.15 -8.45
CA SER A 36 6.68 -9.12 -7.39
C SER A 36 7.85 -8.63 -6.53
N GLN A 37 7.67 -8.70 -5.22
CA GLN A 37 8.64 -8.26 -4.22
C GLN A 37 9.30 -9.43 -3.49
N ASN A 38 8.80 -10.66 -3.65
CA ASN A 38 9.29 -11.83 -2.90
C ASN A 38 9.53 -13.07 -3.75
N GLN A 39 9.25 -13.06 -5.05
CA GLN A 39 9.40 -14.20 -5.96
C GLN A 39 8.82 -15.53 -5.43
N GLY A 40 7.81 -15.45 -4.55
CA GLY A 40 7.20 -16.61 -3.90
C GLY A 40 6.35 -16.21 -2.68
N PRO A 41 5.97 -17.18 -1.83
CA PRO A 41 5.12 -16.93 -0.67
C PRO A 41 5.73 -15.94 0.30
N ALA A 42 4.93 -14.95 0.72
CA ALA A 42 5.31 -13.95 1.70
C ALA A 42 4.33 -13.91 2.87
N VAL A 43 4.86 -13.62 4.05
CA VAL A 43 4.08 -13.31 5.24
C VAL A 43 4.20 -11.83 5.51
N SER A 44 3.05 -11.16 5.67
CA SER A 44 3.00 -9.76 6.05
C SER A 44 2.09 -9.53 7.26
N GLY A 45 2.27 -8.38 7.91
CA GLY A 45 1.47 -7.97 9.05
C GLY A 45 1.22 -6.47 9.03
N HIS A 46 0.13 -6.06 9.68
CA HIS A 46 -0.25 -4.66 9.80
C HIS A 46 -0.76 -4.39 11.20
N VAL A 47 -0.40 -3.25 11.75
CA VAL A 47 -1.00 -2.67 12.95
C VAL A 47 -1.26 -1.19 12.67
N GLY A 48 -2.46 -0.72 12.99
CA GLY A 48 -2.85 0.67 12.74
C GLY A 48 -3.76 1.23 13.81
N PHE A 49 -3.95 2.54 13.76
CA PHE A 49 -4.94 3.27 14.53
C PHE A 49 -5.64 4.32 13.67
N GLU A 50 -6.88 4.63 14.02
CA GLU A 50 -7.62 5.75 13.47
C GLU A 50 -8.30 6.54 14.59
N SER A 51 -8.31 7.87 14.48
CA SER A 51 -9.04 8.77 15.37
C SER A 51 -9.38 10.08 14.68
N ASN A 52 -10.68 10.38 14.53
CA ASN A 52 -11.17 11.63 13.91
C ASN A 52 -10.58 11.89 12.51
N GLY A 53 -10.43 10.83 11.72
CA GLY A 53 -9.82 10.85 10.40
C GLY A 53 -8.28 10.90 10.40
N TYR A 54 -7.60 11.12 11.53
CA TYR A 54 -6.17 10.90 11.63
C TYR A 54 -5.89 9.41 11.72
N HIS A 55 -4.91 8.95 10.99
CA HIS A 55 -4.50 7.54 11.01
C HIS A 55 -2.98 7.40 11.01
N GLY A 56 -2.54 6.24 11.44
CA GLY A 56 -1.15 5.84 11.35
C GLY A 56 -1.03 4.34 11.41
N SER A 57 -0.03 3.80 10.77
CA SER A 57 0.20 2.36 10.74
C SER A 57 1.66 1.99 10.59
N VAL A 58 1.93 0.75 10.98
CA VAL A 58 3.12 0.00 10.63
C VAL A 58 2.67 -1.22 9.85
N TRP A 59 3.18 -1.39 8.67
CA TRP A 59 3.05 -2.60 7.88
C TRP A 59 4.43 -3.22 7.68
N ALA A 60 4.49 -4.54 7.51
CA ALA A 60 5.76 -5.21 7.27
C ALA A 60 5.57 -6.50 6.48
N SER A 61 6.54 -6.86 5.65
CA SER A 61 6.54 -8.08 4.84
C SER A 61 7.94 -8.63 4.61
N GLN A 62 7.99 -9.92 4.30
CA GLN A 62 9.18 -10.52 3.70
C GLN A 62 9.34 -10.03 2.27
N VAL A 63 10.58 -9.76 1.86
CA VAL A 63 10.98 -9.43 0.50
C VAL A 63 12.16 -10.28 0.06
N ASP A 64 12.32 -10.48 -1.25
CA ASP A 64 13.46 -11.18 -1.86
C ASP A 64 13.76 -10.57 -3.24
N TYR A 65 14.72 -9.67 -3.26
CA TYR A 65 15.22 -9.02 -4.49
C TYR A 65 16.50 -9.66 -5.01
N ASN A 66 16.92 -10.82 -4.49
CA ASN A 66 18.27 -11.35 -4.65
C ASN A 66 19.36 -10.36 -4.17
N SER A 67 19.05 -9.58 -3.14
CA SER A 67 19.91 -8.62 -2.47
C SER A 67 20.06 -8.97 -0.98
N GLU A 68 20.56 -8.05 -0.16
CA GLU A 68 20.67 -8.28 1.29
C GLU A 68 19.35 -8.00 2.02
N ALA A 69 18.41 -7.26 1.40
CA ALA A 69 17.09 -7.00 1.96
C ALA A 69 16.25 -8.28 2.06
N THR A 70 15.80 -8.60 3.26
CA THR A 70 14.95 -9.77 3.54
C THR A 70 13.62 -9.40 4.14
N PHE A 71 13.45 -8.12 4.49
CA PHE A 71 12.30 -7.61 5.21
C PHE A 71 12.10 -6.13 4.91
N GLU A 72 10.86 -5.75 4.62
CA GLU A 72 10.40 -4.37 4.44
C GLU A 72 9.47 -4.00 5.59
N TYR A 73 9.54 -2.78 6.07
CA TYR A 73 8.54 -2.20 6.97
C TYR A 73 8.24 -0.76 6.61
N ASP A 74 6.95 -0.44 6.58
CA ASP A 74 6.45 0.86 6.18
C ASP A 74 5.80 1.56 7.37
N LEU A 75 6.11 2.84 7.52
CA LEU A 75 5.48 3.72 8.48
C LEU A 75 4.57 4.70 7.74
N THR A 76 3.28 4.68 8.05
CA THR A 76 2.33 5.61 7.45
C THR A 76 1.73 6.52 8.51
N VAL A 77 1.60 7.81 8.19
CA VAL A 77 0.78 8.75 8.95
C VAL A 77 -0.02 9.61 7.99
N GLY A 78 -1.29 9.87 8.32
CA GLY A 78 -2.14 10.61 7.41
C GLY A 78 -3.41 11.16 8.03
N LYS A 79 -4.20 11.78 7.16
CA LYS A 79 -5.52 12.28 7.50
C LYS A 79 -6.49 12.12 6.34
N THR A 80 -7.62 11.48 6.65
CA THR A 80 -8.79 11.36 5.77
C THR A 80 -9.81 12.45 6.11
N PHE A 81 -10.30 13.12 5.09
CA PHE A 81 -11.43 14.05 5.13
C PHE A 81 -12.61 13.42 4.39
N THR A 82 -13.80 13.42 5.02
CA THR A 82 -15.01 12.84 4.42
C THR A 82 -16.12 13.88 4.32
N ALA A 83 -16.75 13.98 3.15
CA ALA A 83 -17.89 14.86 2.90
C ALA A 83 -18.93 14.15 2.00
N GLY A 84 -19.94 13.53 2.61
CA GLY A 84 -20.91 12.69 1.90
C GLY A 84 -20.22 11.47 1.27
N ASP A 85 -20.37 11.31 -0.05
CA ASP A 85 -19.76 10.21 -0.82
C ASP A 85 -18.30 10.50 -1.24
N ILE A 86 -17.74 11.62 -0.82
CA ILE A 86 -16.37 12.05 -1.19
C ILE A 86 -15.44 11.80 -0.03
N THR A 87 -14.28 11.21 -0.31
CA THR A 87 -13.14 11.10 0.60
C THR A 87 -11.91 11.74 -0.02
N LEU A 88 -11.09 12.39 0.82
CA LEU A 88 -9.76 12.87 0.47
C LEU A 88 -8.82 12.42 1.58
N ASP A 89 -7.84 11.60 1.24
CA ASP A 89 -6.77 11.20 2.14
C ASP A 89 -5.46 11.86 1.74
N VAL A 90 -4.70 12.31 2.73
CA VAL A 90 -3.34 12.82 2.54
C VAL A 90 -2.45 12.12 3.54
N SER A 91 -1.43 11.41 3.04
CA SER A 91 -0.54 10.61 3.87
C SER A 91 0.93 10.83 3.53
N TYR A 92 1.77 10.61 4.51
CA TYR A 92 3.21 10.44 4.35
C TYR A 92 3.54 8.99 4.65
N ILE A 93 4.38 8.39 3.82
CA ILE A 93 4.79 6.99 3.89
C ILE A 93 6.31 6.94 3.84
N ASP A 94 6.89 6.19 4.76
CA ASP A 94 8.32 5.95 4.90
C ASP A 94 8.54 4.44 4.77
N TYR A 95 9.13 4.01 3.66
CA TYR A 95 9.42 2.62 3.32
C TYR A 95 10.87 2.31 3.71
N ASN A 96 11.07 1.26 4.46
CA ASN A 96 12.37 0.91 5.01
C ASN A 96 12.70 -0.56 4.76
N TYR A 97 13.92 -0.85 4.33
CA TYR A 97 14.39 -2.18 4.02
C TYR A 97 15.52 -2.60 4.94
N HIS A 98 15.31 -3.72 5.66
CA HIS A 98 16.30 -4.25 6.58
C HIS A 98 17.55 -4.69 5.83
N ASP A 99 18.71 -4.24 6.31
CA ASP A 99 20.06 -4.49 5.78
C ASP A 99 20.35 -3.89 4.38
N GLU A 100 19.44 -3.02 3.82
CA GLU A 100 19.68 -2.39 2.52
C GLU A 100 19.06 -0.99 2.42
N GLU A 101 19.63 -0.02 3.17
CA GLU A 101 19.17 1.39 3.20
C GLU A 101 19.11 2.07 1.80
N ALA A 102 19.79 1.50 0.79
CA ALA A 102 19.73 2.04 -0.58
C ALA A 102 18.37 1.84 -1.26
N LEU A 103 17.51 0.99 -0.71
CA LEU A 103 16.14 0.78 -1.17
C LEU A 103 15.12 1.63 -0.41
N ASP A 104 15.51 2.29 0.69
CA ASP A 104 14.61 3.13 1.46
C ASP A 104 14.08 4.27 0.60
N LEU A 105 12.79 4.56 0.74
CA LEU A 105 12.15 5.65 0.00
C LEU A 105 11.03 6.28 0.82
N GLU A 106 10.71 7.52 0.49
CA GLU A 106 9.65 8.29 1.14
C GLU A 106 8.68 8.84 0.09
N GLU A 107 7.40 8.91 0.45
CA GLU A 107 6.36 9.45 -0.43
C GLU A 107 5.35 10.30 0.35
N VAL A 108 4.77 11.28 -0.36
CA VAL A 108 3.53 11.92 0.04
C VAL A 108 2.43 11.48 -0.90
N SER A 109 1.35 10.92 -0.37
CA SER A 109 0.22 10.48 -1.17
C SER A 109 -1.00 11.37 -0.99
N VAL A 110 -1.78 11.50 -2.07
CA VAL A 110 -3.12 12.08 -2.08
C VAL A 110 -4.06 11.10 -2.76
N THR A 111 -5.06 10.62 -2.03
CA THR A 111 -6.08 9.73 -2.58
C THR A 111 -7.44 10.39 -2.52
N PHE A 112 -8.08 10.49 -3.67
CA PHE A 112 -9.46 10.97 -3.81
C PHE A 112 -10.38 9.77 -4.07
N GLY A 113 -11.49 9.67 -3.31
CA GLY A 113 -12.53 8.67 -3.48
C GLY A 113 -13.89 9.32 -3.75
N TYR A 114 -14.63 8.75 -4.70
CA TYR A 114 -16.03 9.08 -4.92
C TYR A 114 -16.83 7.82 -5.26
N LYS A 115 -17.69 7.40 -4.33
CA LYS A 115 -18.47 6.15 -4.45
C LYS A 115 -17.54 4.95 -4.72
N ALA A 116 -17.69 4.35 -5.90
CA ALA A 116 -16.94 3.17 -6.32
C ALA A 116 -15.60 3.48 -7.01
N VAL A 117 -15.24 4.75 -7.17
CA VAL A 117 -14.04 5.17 -7.92
C VAL A 117 -13.03 5.79 -6.97
N SER A 118 -11.76 5.43 -7.14
CA SER A 118 -10.62 6.06 -6.47
C SER A 118 -9.58 6.55 -7.46
N LEU A 119 -8.90 7.63 -7.11
CA LEU A 119 -7.74 8.16 -7.82
C LEU A 119 -6.68 8.47 -6.77
N ALA A 120 -5.50 7.89 -6.91
CA ALA A 120 -4.37 8.10 -6.02
C ALA A 120 -3.16 8.62 -6.78
N TYR A 121 -2.45 9.56 -6.16
CA TYR A 121 -1.17 10.05 -6.61
C TYR A 121 -0.18 10.00 -5.44
N PHE A 122 0.99 9.46 -5.70
CA PHE A 122 2.10 9.37 -4.76
C PHE A 122 3.26 10.16 -5.36
N ALA A 123 3.62 11.22 -4.70
CA ALA A 123 4.79 12.03 -5.04
C ALA A 123 6.00 11.44 -4.33
N GLY A 124 6.94 10.91 -5.08
CA GLY A 124 8.23 10.47 -4.56
C GLY A 124 9.01 11.65 -4.00
N LEU A 125 9.66 11.46 -2.86
CA LEU A 125 10.56 12.43 -2.26
C LEU A 125 12.00 12.03 -2.57
N GLU A 126 12.88 13.05 -2.68
CA GLU A 126 14.29 12.85 -3.04
C GLU A 126 14.44 12.17 -4.40
N ASP A 127 14.90 10.91 -4.43
CA ASP A 127 15.14 10.13 -5.66
C ASP A 127 14.03 9.10 -5.95
N ALA A 128 12.94 9.08 -5.16
CA ALA A 128 11.81 8.18 -5.39
C ALA A 128 10.96 8.65 -6.58
N THR A 129 10.45 7.69 -7.35
CA THR A 129 9.63 7.96 -8.55
C THR A 129 8.17 8.20 -8.19
N ASP A 130 7.49 9.00 -8.99
CA ASP A 130 6.06 9.25 -8.82
C ASP A 130 5.22 8.03 -9.26
N TYR A 131 4.08 7.84 -8.58
CA TYR A 131 3.12 6.82 -8.92
C TYR A 131 1.70 7.36 -8.94
N MET A 132 0.89 6.87 -9.89
CA MET A 132 -0.52 7.21 -10.00
C MET A 132 -1.36 5.95 -10.24
N GLU A 133 -2.52 5.86 -9.58
CA GLU A 133 -3.46 4.75 -9.75
C GLU A 133 -4.89 5.25 -9.84
N VAL A 134 -5.69 4.58 -10.68
CA VAL A 134 -7.15 4.66 -10.69
C VAL A 134 -7.72 3.29 -10.33
N GLY A 135 -8.69 3.28 -9.41
CA GLY A 135 -9.38 2.08 -8.96
C GLY A 135 -10.89 2.17 -9.14
N VAL A 136 -11.53 1.03 -9.35
CA VAL A 136 -13.00 0.90 -9.41
C VAL A 136 -13.43 -0.34 -8.66
N ASP A 137 -14.34 -0.17 -7.70
CA ASP A 137 -15.05 -1.29 -7.05
C ASP A 137 -16.34 -1.61 -7.83
N LEU A 138 -16.38 -2.79 -8.44
CA LEU A 138 -17.55 -3.27 -9.19
C LEU A 138 -18.59 -3.97 -8.29
N GLY A 139 -18.37 -4.02 -6.98
CA GLY A 139 -19.19 -4.72 -5.99
C GLY A 139 -18.95 -6.24 -5.92
N PHE A 140 -18.52 -6.86 -7.00
CA PHE A 140 -18.15 -8.29 -7.04
C PHE A 140 -16.64 -8.50 -7.23
N ALA A 141 -15.90 -7.48 -7.64
CA ALA A 141 -14.44 -7.46 -7.83
C ALA A 141 -13.94 -6.02 -7.82
N GLY A 142 -12.72 -5.81 -7.36
CA GLY A 142 -11.96 -4.58 -7.54
C GLY A 142 -11.10 -4.67 -8.80
N VAL A 143 -10.98 -3.55 -9.52
CA VAL A 143 -10.08 -3.41 -10.67
C VAL A 143 -9.31 -2.11 -10.53
N SER A 144 -8.01 -2.12 -10.76
CA SER A 144 -7.22 -0.90 -10.81
C SER A 144 -6.18 -0.93 -11.93
N ALA A 145 -5.72 0.25 -12.28
CA ALA A 145 -4.58 0.44 -13.18
C ALA A 145 -3.74 1.62 -12.68
N GLY A 146 -2.43 1.47 -12.78
CA GLY A 146 -1.48 2.49 -12.32
C GLY A 146 -0.25 2.56 -13.19
N THR A 147 0.48 3.66 -13.03
CA THR A 147 1.75 3.91 -13.71
C THR A 147 2.78 4.40 -12.72
N VAL A 148 3.99 3.86 -12.81
CA VAL A 148 5.20 4.31 -12.12
C VAL A 148 6.04 5.08 -13.13
N GLU A 149 6.41 6.32 -12.81
CA GLU A 149 7.20 7.18 -13.69
C GLU A 149 8.51 6.48 -14.09
N ASP A 150 8.83 6.52 -15.39
CA ASP A 150 10.03 5.93 -16.00
C ASP A 150 10.22 4.42 -15.75
N PHE A 151 9.19 3.70 -15.26
CA PHE A 151 9.30 2.29 -14.94
C PHE A 151 8.28 1.42 -15.67
N GLY A 152 7.03 1.89 -15.81
CA GLY A 152 6.01 1.17 -16.54
C GLY A 152 4.60 1.38 -15.97
N TRP A 153 3.66 0.55 -16.43
CA TRP A 153 2.28 0.59 -15.99
C TRP A 153 1.73 -0.81 -15.73
N HIS A 154 0.72 -0.89 -14.90
CA HIS A 154 0.06 -2.15 -14.58
C HIS A 154 -1.46 -2.02 -14.55
N TRP A 155 -2.12 -3.15 -14.62
CA TRP A 155 -3.49 -3.29 -14.18
C TRP A 155 -3.64 -4.55 -13.34
N GLN A 156 -4.62 -4.55 -12.47
CA GLN A 156 -4.94 -5.68 -11.62
C GLN A 156 -6.45 -5.81 -11.42
N ALA A 157 -6.90 -7.04 -11.17
CA ALA A 157 -8.25 -7.34 -10.74
C ALA A 157 -8.20 -8.30 -9.57
N SER A 158 -9.05 -8.09 -8.57
CA SER A 158 -9.09 -8.96 -7.40
C SER A 158 -10.51 -9.17 -6.90
N LYS A 159 -10.71 -10.29 -6.22
CA LYS A 159 -11.94 -10.61 -5.51
C LYS A 159 -11.60 -11.21 -4.16
N THR A 160 -12.20 -10.63 -3.12
CA THR A 160 -12.11 -11.15 -1.75
C THR A 160 -13.42 -11.83 -1.37
N ILE A 161 -13.32 -12.94 -0.67
CA ILE A 161 -14.42 -13.64 -0.03
C ILE A 161 -14.07 -13.91 1.43
N ASP A 162 -15.02 -13.72 2.33
CA ASP A 162 -14.85 -14.14 3.72
C ASP A 162 -15.13 -15.65 3.85
N VAL A 163 -14.21 -16.35 4.48
CA VAL A 163 -14.34 -17.78 4.82
C VAL A 163 -14.08 -17.93 6.33
N GLU A 164 -15.15 -17.97 7.09
CA GLU A 164 -15.11 -18.15 8.55
C GLU A 164 -14.24 -17.08 9.28
N GLY A 165 -14.30 -15.85 8.81
CA GLY A 165 -13.57 -14.72 9.36
C GLY A 165 -12.09 -14.68 8.93
N VAL A 166 -11.76 -15.34 7.83
CA VAL A 166 -10.51 -15.21 7.08
C VAL A 166 -10.86 -14.69 5.70
N ASP A 167 -10.30 -13.56 5.31
CA ASP A 167 -10.43 -13.02 3.97
C ASP A 167 -9.53 -13.79 3.00
N VAL A 168 -10.15 -14.42 2.00
CA VAL A 168 -9.45 -15.10 0.91
C VAL A 168 -9.53 -14.22 -0.33
N THR A 169 -8.41 -13.66 -0.74
CA THR A 169 -8.34 -12.80 -1.93
C THR A 169 -7.67 -13.54 -3.08
N PHE A 170 -8.36 -13.57 -4.21
CA PHE A 170 -7.83 -14.00 -5.50
C PHE A 170 -7.54 -12.78 -6.35
N GLY A 171 -6.32 -12.64 -6.81
CA GLY A 171 -5.87 -11.53 -7.63
C GLY A 171 -5.22 -12.01 -8.92
N TYR A 172 -5.35 -11.20 -9.96
CA TYR A 172 -4.56 -11.29 -11.18
C TYR A 172 -4.03 -9.92 -11.53
N ARG A 173 -2.78 -9.85 -11.94
CA ARG A 173 -2.13 -8.62 -12.37
C ARG A 173 -1.34 -8.82 -13.67
N SER A 174 -1.13 -7.72 -14.36
CA SER A 174 -0.20 -7.64 -15.49
C SER A 174 0.53 -6.31 -15.41
N PHE A 175 1.85 -6.35 -15.33
CA PHE A 175 2.74 -5.21 -15.41
C PHE A 175 3.40 -5.18 -16.79
N TYR A 176 3.54 -4.00 -17.36
CA TYR A 176 4.19 -3.73 -18.63
C TYR A 176 5.29 -2.71 -18.39
N GLY A 177 6.53 -3.18 -18.50
CA GLY A 177 7.71 -2.36 -18.26
C GLY A 177 8.00 -1.40 -19.42
N ASP A 178 8.53 -0.24 -19.09
CA ASP A 178 9.13 0.67 -20.05
C ASP A 178 10.52 0.17 -20.49
N ASP A 179 11.21 0.92 -21.32
CA ASP A 179 12.49 0.50 -21.96
C ASP A 179 13.48 -0.09 -20.94
N GLY A 180 13.71 -1.39 -21.04
CA GLY A 180 14.67 -2.14 -20.21
C GLY A 180 14.07 -2.80 -18.96
N VAL A 181 12.82 -2.57 -18.65
CA VAL A 181 12.09 -3.22 -17.56
C VAL A 181 11.26 -4.37 -18.11
N ALA A 182 11.30 -5.51 -17.45
CA ALA A 182 10.61 -6.72 -17.91
C ALA A 182 9.10 -6.64 -17.64
N ASP A 183 8.30 -7.16 -18.56
CA ASP A 183 6.89 -7.41 -18.33
C ASP A 183 6.70 -8.54 -17.32
N GLU A 184 5.71 -8.40 -16.43
CA GLU A 184 5.34 -9.43 -15.48
C GLU A 184 3.84 -9.72 -15.49
N LYS A 185 3.49 -10.98 -15.24
CA LYS A 185 2.09 -11.40 -15.05
C LYS A 185 2.02 -12.46 -13.98
N SER A 186 1.10 -12.31 -13.03
CA SER A 186 0.88 -13.35 -12.03
C SER A 186 -0.55 -13.41 -11.55
N ALA A 187 -0.92 -14.60 -11.07
CA ALA A 187 -2.10 -14.80 -10.24
C ALA A 187 -1.65 -14.99 -8.80
N VAL A 188 -2.32 -14.33 -7.88
CA VAL A 188 -1.99 -14.40 -6.45
C VAL A 188 -3.20 -14.82 -5.63
N VAL A 189 -2.92 -15.52 -4.53
CA VAL A 189 -3.90 -15.83 -3.51
C VAL A 189 -3.36 -15.32 -2.18
N MET A 190 -4.20 -14.61 -1.42
CA MET A 190 -3.85 -14.10 -0.10
C MET A 190 -4.90 -14.57 0.91
N LEU A 191 -4.43 -14.93 2.10
CA LEU A 191 -5.24 -15.30 3.26
C LEU A 191 -4.96 -14.25 4.34
N THR A 192 -5.95 -13.42 4.67
CA THR A 192 -5.80 -12.36 5.67
C THR A 192 -6.70 -12.62 6.86
N LYS A 193 -6.14 -12.58 8.05
CA LYS A 193 -6.87 -12.61 9.32
C LYS A 193 -6.75 -11.25 10.00
N SER A 194 -7.89 -10.60 10.25
CA SER A 194 -8.00 -9.39 11.07
C SER A 194 -8.32 -9.72 12.52
N PHE A 195 -7.86 -8.86 13.46
CA PHE A 195 -7.97 -9.02 14.91
C PHE A 195 -8.58 -7.77 15.55
#